data_0a70b0af9bffa9f8d95d1fa68968ce43
#
_entry.id   0a70b0af9bffa9f8d95d1fa68968ce43
#
_cell.length_a   1.000
_cell.length_b   1.000
_cell.length_c   1.000
_cell.angle_alpha   90.00
_cell.angle_beta   90.00
_cell.angle_gamma   90.00
#
_symmetry.space_group_name_H-M   'P 1'
#
loop_
_entity.id
_entity.type
_entity.pdbx_description
1 polymer ?
#
loop_
_entity_poly.entity_id
_entity_poly.type
_entity_poly.pdbx_seq_one_letter_code
_entity_poly.pdbx_strand_id
1 'polypeptide(L)'
;MNKKWGLSAAALLLTAAVILPGCASKQEAPKEALKSAASKATTMSSYEMKSKFSINDLTIETADAESAAMTTQVLSMLKNADITVDGVYQADPMQTELTMVLNLKGDMSMSFNVPMVMTTEKLYVKIPSIPFFPIPETIVNKFVEVDLKALAEQEGAEFNPSTMDTQKMQKLSNEVVDTVLAEYDEEKYFNEIDPKDANLPEGVEAKQVVQFQVTNDNVKEAITILVNNALPKIIDIVSKEEYKDMLQIKDADLAKAKEELTSGEARTELDKGLADLDKYLTINQFHYNTAINKDGYAVYQDLLMDVKVNDPEDGTKVAFSVNGTGQYSKINEKPVFKIGIPQGDDVITMDQLGEEFGGMGTY
;
A
#
# COMPACT_ATOMS: atom_id res chain seq x y z
N MET A 1 34.56 10.89 74.43
CA MET A 1 34.47 9.57 73.75
C MET A 1 33.44 9.62 72.69
N ASN A 2 33.94 9.46 71.48
CA ASN A 2 33.32 8.99 70.24
C ASN A 2 32.27 9.85 69.52
N LYS A 3 32.77 10.90 68.86
CA LYS A 3 32.26 11.54 67.66
C LYS A 3 32.66 10.75 66.39
N LYS A 4 32.07 9.62 66.10
CA LYS A 4 32.34 8.88 64.83
C LYS A 4 31.11 8.15 64.24
N TRP A 5 29.87 8.46 64.65
CA TRP A 5 28.67 7.80 64.09
C TRP A 5 27.77 8.70 63.25
N GLY A 6 28.16 9.95 63.05
CA GLY A 6 27.37 10.92 62.26
C GLY A 6 27.67 10.98 60.76
N LEU A 7 28.77 10.35 60.28
CA LEU A 7 29.20 10.46 58.88
C LEU A 7 28.83 9.27 58.01
N SER A 8 28.41 8.15 58.59
CA SER A 8 27.98 6.96 57.81
C SER A 8 26.50 6.96 57.44
N ALA A 9 25.67 7.78 58.10
CA ALA A 9 24.25 7.90 57.76
C ALA A 9 23.97 8.93 56.65
N ALA A 10 24.87 9.91 56.46
CA ALA A 10 24.77 10.90 55.38
C ALA A 10 25.24 10.37 54.01
N ALA A 11 26.14 9.36 53.99
CA ALA A 11 26.61 8.73 52.76
C ALA A 11 25.60 7.69 52.19
N LEU A 12 24.69 7.16 53.01
CA LEU A 12 23.66 6.22 52.58
C LEU A 12 22.37 6.90 52.03
N LEU A 13 22.19 8.19 52.32
CA LEU A 13 21.06 8.98 51.78
C LEU A 13 21.40 9.68 50.46
N LEU A 14 22.67 9.74 50.05
CA LEU A 14 23.10 10.32 48.76
C LEU A 14 23.24 9.28 47.63
N THR A 15 23.15 7.99 47.93
CA THR A 15 23.17 6.91 46.92
C THR A 15 21.77 6.41 46.54
N ALA A 16 20.71 6.88 47.20
CA ALA A 16 19.32 6.54 46.87
C ALA A 16 18.65 7.50 45.89
N ALA A 17 19.35 8.52 45.40
CA ALA A 17 18.80 9.57 44.53
C ALA A 17 19.22 9.48 43.03
N VAL A 18 19.82 8.37 42.60
CA VAL A 18 20.27 8.19 41.18
C VAL A 18 19.70 6.92 40.55
N ILE A 19 18.65 6.34 41.13
CA ILE A 19 17.80 5.40 40.39
C ILE A 19 16.44 6.07 40.25
N LEU A 20 16.39 7.17 39.51
CA LEU A 20 15.22 7.42 38.67
C LEU A 20 15.31 6.32 37.59
N PRO A 21 14.38 5.34 37.55
CA PRO A 21 14.11 4.71 36.28
C PRO A 21 13.67 5.85 35.39
N GLY A 22 14.56 6.25 34.47
CA GLY A 22 14.10 6.99 33.31
C GLY A 22 12.90 6.21 32.84
N CYS A 23 11.77 6.86 32.70
CA CYS A 23 10.66 6.38 31.90
C CYS A 23 11.18 6.32 30.44
N ALA A 24 12.04 5.34 30.15
CA ALA A 24 12.05 4.76 28.85
C ALA A 24 10.66 4.21 28.69
N SER A 25 9.81 4.90 27.97
CA SER A 25 8.52 4.36 27.55
C SER A 25 8.84 3.01 26.97
N LYS A 26 8.38 1.94 27.65
CA LYS A 26 8.65 0.58 27.24
C LYS A 26 8.14 0.50 25.82
N GLN A 27 9.05 0.29 24.85
CA GLN A 27 8.66 0.11 23.45
C GLN A 27 7.68 -1.05 23.41
N GLU A 28 6.64 -0.91 22.60
CA GLU A 28 5.68 -1.99 22.38
C GLU A 28 6.38 -3.14 21.65
N ALA A 29 5.97 -4.37 21.89
CA ALA A 29 6.42 -5.49 21.09
C ALA A 29 6.10 -5.23 19.60
N PRO A 30 6.94 -5.65 18.63
CA PRO A 30 6.81 -5.27 17.23
C PRO A 30 5.41 -5.44 16.64
N LYS A 31 4.77 -6.59 16.85
CA LYS A 31 3.39 -6.84 16.37
C LYS A 31 2.36 -5.91 17.01
N GLU A 32 2.46 -5.70 18.31
CA GLU A 32 1.54 -4.81 19.02
C GLU A 32 1.73 -3.35 18.61
N ALA A 33 2.97 -2.93 18.32
CA ALA A 33 3.25 -1.61 17.78
C ALA A 33 2.61 -1.40 16.40
N LEU A 34 2.65 -2.40 15.52
CA LEU A 34 2.00 -2.35 14.20
C LEU A 34 0.47 -2.30 14.33
N LYS A 35 -0.13 -3.11 15.21
CA LYS A 35 -1.58 -3.08 15.46
C LYS A 35 -2.02 -1.75 16.04
N SER A 36 -1.27 -1.23 17.02
CA SER A 36 -1.53 0.08 17.61
C SER A 36 -1.47 1.18 16.56
N ALA A 37 -0.48 1.14 15.66
CA ALA A 37 -0.33 2.12 14.58
C ALA A 37 -1.45 2.00 13.54
N ALA A 38 -1.87 0.79 13.17
CA ALA A 38 -3.01 0.55 12.27
C ALA A 38 -4.31 1.08 12.89
N SER A 39 -4.57 0.78 14.17
CA SER A 39 -5.71 1.34 14.89
C SER A 39 -5.65 2.87 14.97
N LYS A 40 -4.47 3.43 15.18
CA LYS A 40 -4.27 4.88 15.23
C LYS A 40 -4.58 5.55 13.89
N ALA A 41 -4.30 4.90 12.77
CA ALA A 41 -4.60 5.42 11.43
C ALA A 41 -6.09 5.75 11.23
N THR A 42 -7.03 5.03 11.92
CA THR A 42 -8.46 5.34 11.85
C THR A 42 -8.83 6.70 12.46
N THR A 43 -7.94 7.31 13.22
CA THR A 43 -8.15 8.64 13.82
C THR A 43 -7.62 9.78 12.96
N MET A 44 -7.10 9.47 11.76
CA MET A 44 -6.64 10.49 10.81
C MET A 44 -7.83 11.11 10.10
N SER A 45 -8.11 12.38 10.41
CA SER A 45 -9.15 13.18 9.74
C SER A 45 -8.61 13.95 8.54
N SER A 46 -7.31 14.16 8.49
CA SER A 46 -6.59 14.80 7.37
C SER A 46 -5.11 14.43 7.40
N TYR A 47 -4.49 14.43 6.24
CA TYR A 47 -3.03 14.22 6.11
C TYR A 47 -2.52 14.65 4.72
N GLU A 48 -1.23 14.90 4.63
CA GLU A 48 -0.49 14.89 3.36
C GLU A 48 0.22 13.53 3.21
N MET A 49 0.23 13.00 2.00
CA MET A 49 0.93 11.76 1.69
C MET A 49 1.90 11.95 0.52
N LYS A 50 3.00 11.23 0.58
CA LYS A 50 3.94 11.06 -0.54
C LYS A 50 4.25 9.59 -0.67
N SER A 51 4.05 9.05 -1.86
CA SER A 51 4.38 7.65 -2.14
C SER A 51 5.25 7.57 -3.38
N LYS A 52 6.18 6.65 -3.37
CA LYS A 52 7.00 6.34 -4.53
C LYS A 52 7.05 4.83 -4.71
N PHE A 53 6.85 4.38 -5.94
CA PHE A 53 7.03 3.00 -6.34
C PHE A 53 7.98 2.95 -7.52
N SER A 54 9.01 2.12 -7.43
CA SER A 54 10.04 1.98 -8.46
C SER A 54 10.20 0.51 -8.85
N ILE A 55 10.21 0.23 -10.15
CA ILE A 55 10.56 -1.07 -10.69
C ILE A 55 12.07 -1.04 -10.97
N ASN A 56 12.84 -1.78 -10.18
CA ASN A 56 14.29 -1.84 -10.31
C ASN A 56 14.73 -2.88 -11.35
N ASP A 57 14.03 -4.01 -11.40
CA ASP A 57 14.18 -5.02 -12.43
C ASP A 57 12.85 -5.70 -12.74
N LEU A 58 12.64 -5.98 -14.01
CA LEU A 58 11.52 -6.77 -14.50
C LEU A 58 12.01 -7.50 -15.73
N THR A 59 12.20 -8.80 -15.60
CA THR A 59 12.67 -9.68 -16.68
C THR A 59 11.73 -10.87 -16.77
N ILE A 60 11.26 -11.18 -17.97
CA ILE A 60 10.48 -12.38 -18.26
C ILE A 60 11.17 -13.08 -19.43
N GLU A 61 11.65 -14.28 -19.20
CA GLU A 61 12.15 -15.21 -20.22
C GLU A 61 11.08 -16.28 -20.44
N THR A 62 10.61 -16.41 -21.68
CA THR A 62 9.63 -17.45 -22.06
C THR A 62 10.16 -18.19 -23.27
N ALA A 63 9.80 -19.47 -23.37
CA ALA A 63 10.17 -20.31 -24.52
C ALA A 63 9.39 -19.96 -25.80
N ASP A 64 8.26 -19.24 -25.68
CA ASP A 64 7.46 -18.82 -26.83
C ASP A 64 8.02 -17.54 -27.47
N ALA A 65 8.56 -17.68 -28.69
CA ALA A 65 9.21 -16.59 -29.42
C ALA A 65 8.26 -15.48 -29.90
N GLU A 66 6.96 -15.77 -30.13
CA GLU A 66 5.98 -14.75 -30.56
C GLU A 66 5.59 -13.84 -29.39
N SER A 67 5.33 -14.43 -28.23
CA SER A 67 5.08 -13.70 -27.00
C SER A 67 6.30 -12.91 -26.52
N ALA A 68 7.51 -13.41 -26.77
CA ALA A 68 8.77 -12.82 -26.31
C ALA A 68 9.01 -11.41 -26.88
N ALA A 69 8.72 -11.16 -28.17
CA ALA A 69 9.04 -9.89 -28.80
C ALA A 69 8.17 -8.73 -28.27
N MET A 70 6.85 -8.92 -28.17
CA MET A 70 5.92 -7.92 -27.64
C MET A 70 6.15 -7.68 -26.14
N THR A 71 6.34 -8.77 -25.40
CA THR A 71 6.65 -8.75 -23.97
C THR A 71 7.94 -7.96 -23.71
N THR A 72 9.01 -8.23 -24.45
CA THR A 72 10.29 -7.52 -24.31
C THR A 72 10.16 -6.02 -24.52
N GLN A 73 9.36 -5.57 -25.49
CA GLN A 73 9.16 -4.14 -25.74
C GLN A 73 8.43 -3.47 -24.57
N VAL A 74 7.35 -4.06 -24.07
CA VAL A 74 6.60 -3.54 -22.91
C VAL A 74 7.48 -3.55 -21.66
N LEU A 75 8.20 -4.64 -21.41
CA LEU A 75 9.10 -4.76 -20.26
C LEU A 75 10.22 -3.72 -20.31
N SER A 76 10.78 -3.43 -21.49
CA SER A 76 11.82 -2.41 -21.64
C SER A 76 11.34 -1.01 -21.25
N MET A 77 10.05 -0.71 -21.45
CA MET A 77 9.44 0.57 -21.06
C MET A 77 9.17 0.63 -19.55
N LEU A 78 8.78 -0.51 -18.94
CA LEU A 78 8.46 -0.59 -17.51
C LEU A 78 9.70 -0.75 -16.63
N LYS A 79 10.77 -1.33 -17.18
CA LYS A 79 12.03 -1.47 -16.45
C LYS A 79 12.57 -0.09 -16.09
N ASN A 80 12.86 0.10 -14.80
CA ASN A 80 13.26 1.38 -14.21
C ASN A 80 12.16 2.47 -14.22
N ALA A 81 10.90 2.09 -14.37
CA ALA A 81 9.80 3.04 -14.20
C ALA A 81 9.68 3.47 -12.73
N ASP A 82 9.40 4.76 -12.53
CA ASP A 82 9.04 5.32 -11.22
C ASP A 82 7.62 5.88 -11.27
N ILE A 83 6.81 5.54 -10.29
CA ILE A 83 5.52 6.17 -10.04
C ILE A 83 5.63 6.93 -8.72
N THR A 84 5.32 8.22 -8.74
CA THR A 84 5.20 9.02 -7.51
C THR A 84 3.77 9.51 -7.36
N VAL A 85 3.27 9.54 -6.14
CA VAL A 85 1.95 10.07 -5.79
C VAL A 85 2.12 11.03 -4.63
N ASP A 86 1.83 12.30 -4.87
CA ASP A 86 1.67 13.31 -3.83
C ASP A 86 0.17 13.53 -3.59
N GLY A 87 -0.27 13.56 -2.34
CA GLY A 87 -1.68 13.69 -2.02
C GLY A 87 -1.98 14.49 -0.77
N VAL A 88 -3.19 15.03 -0.73
CA VAL A 88 -3.80 15.69 0.42
C VAL A 88 -5.19 15.10 0.62
N TYR A 89 -5.49 14.67 1.83
CA TYR A 89 -6.77 14.09 2.21
C TYR A 89 -7.44 14.87 3.34
N GLN A 90 -8.76 14.98 3.27
CA GLN A 90 -9.65 15.47 4.32
C GLN A 90 -10.89 14.58 4.39
N ALA A 91 -11.31 14.25 5.62
CA ALA A 91 -12.48 13.40 5.84
C ALA A 91 -13.81 14.16 5.77
N ASP A 92 -13.87 15.40 6.26
CA ASP A 92 -15.12 16.17 6.34
C ASP A 92 -14.91 17.67 5.98
N PRO A 93 -15.53 18.20 4.91
CA PRO A 93 -16.13 17.39 3.84
C PRO A 93 -15.08 16.52 3.15
N MET A 94 -15.46 15.31 2.73
CA MET A 94 -14.51 14.37 2.09
C MET A 94 -13.98 14.97 0.80
N GLN A 95 -12.68 15.15 0.75
CA GLN A 95 -11.94 15.58 -0.43
C GLN A 95 -10.54 14.97 -0.42
N THR A 96 -10.13 14.49 -1.59
CA THR A 96 -8.77 14.01 -1.83
C THR A 96 -8.22 14.69 -3.08
N GLU A 97 -7.06 15.29 -2.99
CA GLU A 97 -6.25 15.68 -4.15
C GLU A 97 -5.08 14.74 -4.28
N LEU A 98 -4.85 14.22 -5.47
CA LEU A 98 -3.71 13.39 -5.81
C LEU A 98 -3.03 13.96 -7.05
N THR A 99 -1.72 13.89 -7.08
CA THR A 99 -0.93 14.10 -8.29
C THR A 99 -0.06 12.87 -8.51
N MET A 100 -0.40 12.09 -9.51
CA MET A 100 0.39 10.94 -9.92
C MET A 100 1.37 11.36 -11.02
N VAL A 101 2.65 11.02 -10.84
CA VAL A 101 3.67 11.20 -11.88
C VAL A 101 4.25 9.83 -12.23
N LEU A 102 4.05 9.42 -13.48
CA LEU A 102 4.65 8.22 -14.05
C LEU A 102 5.88 8.64 -14.87
N ASN A 103 7.05 8.18 -14.46
CA ASN A 103 8.29 8.37 -15.17
C ASN A 103 8.73 7.04 -15.79
N LEU A 104 8.70 6.97 -17.10
CA LEU A 104 9.25 5.84 -17.87
C LEU A 104 10.69 6.18 -18.27
N LYS A 105 11.62 5.30 -17.90
CA LYS A 105 13.04 5.46 -18.16
C LYS A 105 13.45 4.41 -19.18
N GLY A 106 13.76 4.83 -20.39
CA GLY A 106 14.19 3.96 -21.49
C GLY A 106 14.93 4.78 -22.52
N ASP A 107 15.03 4.29 -23.74
CA ASP A 107 15.65 5.02 -24.87
C ASP A 107 14.96 6.37 -25.12
N MET A 108 13.67 6.45 -24.81
CA MET A 108 12.90 7.69 -24.74
C MET A 108 12.33 7.83 -23.33
N SER A 109 12.90 8.74 -22.53
CA SER A 109 12.35 9.06 -21.21
C SER A 109 11.07 9.87 -21.36
N MET A 110 9.99 9.42 -20.73
CA MET A 110 8.69 10.10 -20.73
C MET A 110 8.21 10.29 -19.30
N SER A 111 7.57 11.43 -19.05
CA SER A 111 6.95 11.72 -17.75
C SER A 111 5.51 12.16 -17.98
N PHE A 112 4.58 11.51 -17.28
CA PHE A 112 3.16 11.82 -17.33
C PHE A 112 2.72 12.32 -15.95
N ASN A 113 2.15 13.50 -15.93
CA ASN A 113 1.62 14.11 -14.71
C ASN A 113 0.10 14.11 -14.78
N VAL A 114 -0.55 13.40 -13.85
CA VAL A 114 -2.00 13.20 -13.80
C VAL A 114 -2.55 13.71 -12.47
N PRO A 115 -2.95 14.98 -12.38
CA PRO A 115 -3.68 15.51 -11.24
C PRO A 115 -5.09 14.92 -11.17
N MET A 116 -5.55 14.60 -9.96
CA MET A 116 -6.88 14.07 -9.68
C MET A 116 -7.48 14.75 -8.46
N VAL A 117 -8.78 14.94 -8.47
CA VAL A 117 -9.55 15.40 -7.31
C VAL A 117 -10.74 14.48 -7.11
N MET A 118 -10.95 13.99 -5.91
CA MET A 118 -12.05 13.10 -5.57
C MET A 118 -12.86 13.69 -4.41
N THR A 119 -14.16 13.60 -4.53
CA THR A 119 -15.16 13.89 -3.50
C THR A 119 -16.03 12.64 -3.29
N THR A 120 -16.99 12.71 -2.38
CA THR A 120 -17.96 11.60 -2.20
C THR A 120 -18.83 11.30 -3.42
N GLU A 121 -18.97 12.24 -4.37
CA GLU A 121 -19.89 12.11 -5.51
C GLU A 121 -19.15 12.08 -6.84
N LYS A 122 -17.97 12.71 -6.93
CA LYS A 122 -17.31 12.96 -8.21
C LYS A 122 -15.82 12.66 -8.14
N LEU A 123 -15.30 12.16 -9.26
CA LEU A 123 -13.87 12.07 -9.55
C LEU A 123 -13.55 12.99 -10.73
N TYR A 124 -12.52 13.79 -10.58
CA TYR A 124 -11.96 14.64 -11.62
C TYR A 124 -10.56 14.15 -11.96
N VAL A 125 -10.30 13.84 -13.22
CA VAL A 125 -9.00 13.39 -13.70
C VAL A 125 -8.51 14.32 -14.79
N LYS A 126 -7.35 14.94 -14.59
CA LYS A 126 -6.79 15.83 -15.61
C LYS A 126 -6.19 15.03 -16.75
N ILE A 127 -6.59 15.35 -17.99
CA ILE A 127 -6.02 14.74 -19.19
C ILE A 127 -4.60 15.25 -19.39
N PRO A 128 -3.56 14.38 -19.30
CA PRO A 128 -2.19 14.80 -19.52
C PRO A 128 -1.92 15.04 -21.02
N SER A 129 -0.96 15.89 -21.34
CA SER A 129 -0.38 15.91 -22.67
C SER A 129 0.53 14.68 -22.85
N ILE A 130 0.21 13.84 -23.81
CA ILE A 130 0.98 12.61 -24.09
C ILE A 130 1.75 12.83 -25.41
N PRO A 131 3.10 12.87 -25.38
CA PRO A 131 3.88 12.95 -26.60
C PRO A 131 3.53 11.81 -27.57
N PHE A 132 3.43 12.11 -28.86
CA PHE A 132 3.11 11.17 -29.93
C PHE A 132 1.69 10.59 -29.93
N PHE A 133 0.84 10.95 -28.95
CA PHE A 133 -0.56 10.59 -28.97
C PHE A 133 -1.40 11.84 -29.27
N PRO A 134 -2.21 11.85 -30.36
CA PRO A 134 -2.94 13.03 -30.80
C PRO A 134 -4.15 13.26 -29.91
N ILE A 135 -3.95 13.88 -28.75
CA ILE A 135 -5.06 14.34 -27.90
C ILE A 135 -5.55 15.69 -28.47
N PRO A 136 -6.87 15.86 -28.73
CA PRO A 136 -7.40 17.14 -29.19
C PRO A 136 -7.04 18.30 -28.24
N GLU A 137 -6.65 19.44 -28.79
CA GLU A 137 -6.31 20.65 -27.99
C GLU A 137 -7.51 21.13 -27.15
N THR A 138 -8.72 20.81 -27.58
CA THR A 138 -9.97 21.15 -26.89
C THR A 138 -10.12 20.47 -25.54
N ILE A 139 -9.48 19.31 -25.32
CA ILE A 139 -9.60 18.50 -24.11
C ILE A 139 -8.30 18.33 -23.32
N VAL A 140 -7.14 18.52 -23.97
CA VAL A 140 -5.83 18.39 -23.28
C VAL A 140 -5.75 19.40 -22.12
N ASN A 141 -5.23 18.98 -20.97
CA ASN A 141 -5.16 19.73 -19.72
C ASN A 141 -6.51 20.08 -19.06
N LYS A 142 -7.64 19.65 -19.57
CA LYS A 142 -8.92 19.73 -18.89
C LYS A 142 -9.12 18.55 -17.93
N PHE A 143 -10.00 18.75 -16.96
CA PHE A 143 -10.43 17.69 -16.06
C PHE A 143 -11.66 16.99 -16.65
N VAL A 144 -11.61 15.68 -16.74
CA VAL A 144 -12.78 14.85 -16.99
C VAL A 144 -13.51 14.68 -15.67
N GLU A 145 -14.76 15.13 -15.62
CA GLU A 145 -15.65 14.88 -14.50
C GLU A 145 -16.34 13.52 -14.69
N VAL A 146 -16.15 12.63 -13.71
CA VAL A 146 -16.85 11.36 -13.62
C VAL A 146 -17.83 11.45 -12.46
N ASP A 147 -19.12 11.41 -12.75
CA ASP A 147 -20.17 11.25 -11.75
C ASP A 147 -20.22 9.78 -11.33
N LEU A 148 -19.86 9.53 -10.07
CA LEU A 148 -19.69 8.16 -9.55
C LEU A 148 -21.04 7.42 -9.49
N LYS A 149 -22.13 8.15 -9.27
CA LYS A 149 -23.48 7.57 -9.27
C LYS A 149 -23.91 7.19 -10.70
N ALA A 150 -23.75 8.10 -11.66
CA ALA A 150 -24.08 7.82 -13.05
C ALA A 150 -23.25 6.67 -13.61
N LEU A 151 -21.96 6.60 -13.25
CA LEU A 151 -21.07 5.49 -13.63
C LEU A 151 -21.57 4.15 -13.07
N ALA A 152 -21.93 4.08 -11.80
CA ALA A 152 -22.49 2.87 -11.20
C ALA A 152 -23.78 2.42 -11.87
N GLU A 153 -24.71 3.35 -12.12
CA GLU A 153 -25.97 3.07 -12.82
C GLU A 153 -25.74 2.54 -14.25
N GLN A 154 -24.75 3.07 -14.96
CA GLN A 154 -24.38 2.62 -16.31
C GLN A 154 -23.84 1.19 -16.31
N GLU A 155 -23.08 0.80 -15.29
CA GLU A 155 -22.57 -0.56 -15.10
C GLU A 155 -23.61 -1.52 -14.50
N GLY A 156 -24.86 -1.05 -14.30
CA GLY A 156 -25.94 -1.84 -13.72
C GLY A 156 -25.78 -2.13 -12.22
N ALA A 157 -24.96 -1.34 -11.54
CA ALA A 157 -24.76 -1.40 -10.11
C ALA A 157 -25.51 -0.26 -9.40
N GLU A 158 -25.94 -0.49 -8.16
CA GLU A 158 -26.43 0.60 -7.32
C GLU A 158 -25.25 1.38 -6.75
N PHE A 159 -25.25 2.70 -6.90
CA PHE A 159 -24.27 3.55 -6.26
C PHE A 159 -24.46 3.50 -4.74
N ASN A 160 -23.47 2.97 -4.06
CA ASN A 160 -23.47 2.91 -2.62
C ASN A 160 -22.48 3.94 -2.04
N PRO A 161 -22.95 5.08 -1.50
CA PRO A 161 -22.06 6.08 -0.91
C PRO A 161 -21.18 5.52 0.23
N SER A 162 -21.59 4.39 0.84
CA SER A 162 -20.80 3.75 1.90
C SER A 162 -19.50 3.11 1.39
N THR A 163 -19.34 2.89 0.07
CA THR A 163 -18.04 2.49 -0.51
C THR A 163 -16.99 3.59 -0.35
N MET A 164 -17.44 4.83 -0.20
CA MET A 164 -16.59 6.01 0.07
C MET A 164 -16.48 6.33 1.58
N ASP A 165 -17.10 5.51 2.44
CA ASP A 165 -17.01 5.66 3.90
C ASP A 165 -15.60 5.27 4.37
N THR A 166 -14.75 6.28 4.49
CA THR A 166 -13.36 6.12 4.89
C THR A 166 -13.22 5.46 6.26
N GLN A 167 -14.16 5.70 7.18
CA GLN A 167 -14.11 5.10 8.51
C GLN A 167 -14.40 3.60 8.45
N LYS A 168 -15.37 3.17 7.65
CA LYS A 168 -15.63 1.73 7.44
C LYS A 168 -14.48 1.04 6.73
N MET A 169 -13.90 1.68 5.71
CA MET A 169 -12.72 1.15 5.02
C MET A 169 -11.52 1.02 5.96
N GLN A 170 -11.29 2.02 6.82
CA GLN A 170 -10.22 1.95 7.83
C GLN A 170 -10.49 0.84 8.85
N LYS A 171 -11.74 0.68 9.31
CA LYS A 171 -12.12 -0.42 10.22
C LYS A 171 -11.85 -1.78 9.58
N LEU A 172 -12.29 -1.98 8.33
CA LEU A 172 -12.02 -3.21 7.57
C LEU A 172 -10.51 -3.46 7.44
N SER A 173 -9.76 -2.44 7.03
CA SER A 173 -8.30 -2.53 6.90
C SER A 173 -7.64 -2.97 8.20
N ASN A 174 -8.06 -2.40 9.33
CA ASN A 174 -7.54 -2.79 10.64
C ASN A 174 -7.87 -4.24 11.00
N GLU A 175 -9.12 -4.67 10.79
CA GLU A 175 -9.51 -6.06 11.07
C GLU A 175 -8.69 -7.04 10.21
N VAL A 176 -8.41 -6.70 8.95
CA VAL A 176 -7.57 -7.50 8.06
C VAL A 176 -6.11 -7.50 8.55
N VAL A 177 -5.55 -6.32 8.85
CA VAL A 177 -4.17 -6.21 9.37
C VAL A 177 -4.00 -6.99 10.65
N ASP A 178 -4.90 -6.81 11.63
CA ASP A 178 -4.87 -7.55 12.90
C ASP A 178 -4.92 -9.06 12.69
N THR A 179 -5.77 -9.51 11.76
CA THR A 179 -5.91 -10.92 11.41
C THR A 179 -4.64 -11.47 10.80
N VAL A 180 -4.05 -10.77 9.83
CA VAL A 180 -2.80 -11.17 9.18
C VAL A 180 -1.66 -11.21 10.20
N LEU A 181 -1.47 -10.14 10.97
CA LEU A 181 -0.39 -10.06 11.96
C LEU A 181 -0.52 -11.14 13.04
N ALA A 182 -1.75 -11.53 13.42
CA ALA A 182 -1.97 -12.57 14.43
C ALA A 182 -1.41 -13.94 14.02
N GLU A 183 -1.38 -14.24 12.72
CA GLU A 183 -0.97 -15.55 12.22
C GLU A 183 0.55 -15.76 12.18
N TYR A 184 1.34 -14.68 12.10
CA TYR A 184 2.79 -14.79 12.00
C TYR A 184 3.45 -14.78 13.37
N ASP A 185 4.45 -15.62 13.56
CA ASP A 185 5.28 -15.65 14.76
C ASP A 185 6.10 -14.38 14.89
N GLU A 186 6.12 -13.78 16.11
CA GLU A 186 6.76 -12.49 16.32
C GLU A 186 8.28 -12.57 16.20
N GLU A 187 8.90 -13.56 16.82
CA GLU A 187 10.36 -13.70 16.83
C GLU A 187 10.92 -14.09 15.46
N LYS A 188 10.10 -14.75 14.63
CA LYS A 188 10.52 -15.26 13.33
C LYS A 188 10.39 -14.25 12.19
N TYR A 189 9.36 -13.42 12.25
CA TYR A 189 9.01 -12.54 11.11
C TYR A 189 9.17 -11.06 11.40
N PHE A 190 9.26 -10.65 12.68
CA PHE A 190 9.30 -9.23 13.04
C PHE A 190 10.60 -8.90 13.75
N ASN A 191 11.24 -7.84 13.28
CA ASN A 191 12.44 -7.28 13.86
C ASN A 191 12.21 -5.83 14.26
N GLU A 192 12.91 -5.38 15.28
CA GLU A 192 13.00 -3.96 15.62
C GLU A 192 14.29 -3.39 15.06
N ILE A 193 14.20 -2.27 14.34
CA ILE A 193 15.35 -1.54 13.80
C ILE A 193 15.52 -0.26 14.58
N ASP A 194 16.75 0.07 15.02
CA ASP A 194 16.99 1.39 15.59
C ASP A 194 16.64 2.47 14.54
N PRO A 195 15.80 3.46 14.88
CA PRO A 195 15.44 4.53 13.95
C PRO A 195 16.63 5.23 13.28
N LYS A 196 17.81 5.23 13.93
CA LYS A 196 19.04 5.81 13.38
C LYS A 196 19.62 4.98 12.23
N ASP A 197 19.34 3.68 12.22
CA ASP A 197 19.85 2.73 11.23
C ASP A 197 18.82 2.45 10.13
N ALA A 198 17.58 2.97 10.29
CA ALA A 198 16.47 2.71 9.39
C ALA A 198 16.47 3.54 8.09
N ASN A 199 17.51 4.37 7.85
CA ASN A 199 17.63 5.25 6.67
C ASN A 199 16.38 6.08 6.39
N LEU A 200 15.76 6.61 7.43
CA LEU A 200 14.54 7.42 7.31
C LEU A 200 14.82 8.70 6.50
N PRO A 201 13.86 9.15 5.67
CA PRO A 201 13.98 10.40 4.95
C PRO A 201 14.12 11.61 5.89
N GLU A 202 14.73 12.69 5.37
CA GLU A 202 14.83 13.95 6.11
C GLU A 202 13.44 14.44 6.56
N GLY A 203 13.35 14.81 7.85
CA GLY A 203 12.11 15.29 8.47
C GLY A 203 11.17 14.18 8.96
N VAL A 204 11.50 12.91 8.77
CA VAL A 204 10.77 11.78 9.37
C VAL A 204 11.40 11.42 10.70
N GLU A 205 10.63 11.57 11.78
CA GLU A 205 11.02 11.18 13.13
C GLU A 205 10.22 9.94 13.55
N ALA A 206 10.92 8.88 13.94
CA ALA A 206 10.31 7.67 14.47
C ALA A 206 10.71 7.42 15.91
N LYS A 207 9.76 6.97 16.72
CA LYS A 207 9.99 6.40 18.06
C LYS A 207 10.42 4.94 17.95
N GLN A 208 9.88 4.23 16.98
CA GLN A 208 10.09 2.80 16.76
C GLN A 208 10.01 2.49 15.26
N VAL A 209 10.85 1.59 14.78
CA VAL A 209 10.76 1.04 13.43
C VAL A 209 10.64 -0.46 13.52
N VAL A 210 9.55 -0.99 12.96
CA VAL A 210 9.28 -2.42 12.89
C VAL A 210 9.48 -2.91 11.47
N GLN A 211 10.25 -3.98 11.31
CA GLN A 211 10.45 -4.67 10.04
C GLN A 211 9.71 -6.00 10.05
N PHE A 212 8.90 -6.25 9.04
CA PHE A 212 8.46 -7.60 8.67
C PHE A 212 9.38 -8.13 7.56
N GLN A 213 9.91 -9.35 7.74
CA GLN A 213 10.90 -9.92 6.84
C GLN A 213 10.55 -11.37 6.46
N VAL A 214 10.68 -11.66 5.16
CA VAL A 214 10.59 -13.01 4.61
C VAL A 214 11.90 -13.33 3.88
N THR A 215 12.41 -14.54 4.09
CA THR A 215 13.65 -15.06 3.49
C THR A 215 13.38 -16.40 2.81
N ASN A 216 14.34 -16.95 2.08
CA ASN A 216 14.21 -18.29 1.50
C ASN A 216 13.95 -19.36 2.57
N ASP A 217 14.46 -19.19 3.79
CA ASP A 217 14.32 -20.19 4.85
C ASP A 217 12.90 -20.24 5.42
N ASN A 218 12.12 -19.16 5.31
CA ASN A 218 10.78 -19.06 5.89
C ASN A 218 9.66 -18.74 4.88
N VAL A 219 9.97 -18.50 3.59
CA VAL A 219 8.98 -18.09 2.58
C VAL A 219 7.88 -19.13 2.38
N LYS A 220 8.22 -20.42 2.36
CA LYS A 220 7.24 -21.49 2.21
C LYS A 220 6.24 -21.49 3.36
N GLU A 221 6.74 -21.36 4.58
CA GLU A 221 5.90 -21.26 5.76
C GLU A 221 5.09 -19.95 5.75
N ALA A 222 5.71 -18.81 5.39
CA ALA A 222 5.02 -17.53 5.32
C ALA A 222 3.83 -17.58 4.33
N ILE A 223 4.02 -18.14 3.14
CA ILE A 223 2.96 -18.29 2.15
C ILE A 223 1.91 -19.32 2.64
N THR A 224 2.35 -20.42 3.26
CA THR A 224 1.43 -21.40 3.83
C THR A 224 0.54 -20.81 4.92
N ILE A 225 1.11 -19.98 5.80
CA ILE A 225 0.36 -19.24 6.83
C ILE A 225 -0.65 -18.29 6.19
N LEU A 226 -0.24 -17.51 5.18
CA LEU A 226 -1.13 -16.59 4.47
C LEU A 226 -2.32 -17.36 3.87
N VAL A 227 -2.03 -18.42 3.11
CA VAL A 227 -3.04 -19.16 2.34
C VAL A 227 -3.95 -19.98 3.26
N ASN A 228 -3.39 -20.68 4.24
CA ASN A 228 -4.15 -21.64 5.04
C ASN A 228 -4.82 -21.01 6.27
N ASN A 229 -4.26 -19.94 6.80
CA ASN A 229 -4.72 -19.37 8.07
C ASN A 229 -5.33 -17.97 7.86
N ALA A 230 -4.61 -17.04 7.20
CA ALA A 230 -5.04 -15.66 7.10
C ALA A 230 -6.16 -15.46 6.06
N LEU A 231 -6.00 -15.97 4.83
CA LEU A 231 -6.99 -15.78 3.76
C LEU A 231 -8.39 -16.30 4.11
N PRO A 232 -8.58 -17.49 4.68
CA PRO A 232 -9.91 -17.94 5.11
C PRO A 232 -10.57 -16.99 6.10
N LYS A 233 -9.80 -16.46 7.06
CA LYS A 233 -10.29 -15.49 8.06
C LYS A 233 -10.61 -14.13 7.44
N ILE A 234 -9.82 -13.69 6.45
CA ILE A 234 -10.11 -12.48 5.68
C ILE A 234 -11.43 -12.64 4.92
N ILE A 235 -11.66 -13.80 4.28
CA ILE A 235 -12.95 -14.09 3.63
C ILE A 235 -14.09 -14.02 4.65
N ASP A 236 -13.93 -14.55 5.86
CA ASP A 236 -14.94 -14.45 6.90
C ASP A 236 -15.18 -12.99 7.33
N ILE A 237 -14.14 -12.15 7.37
CA ILE A 237 -14.27 -10.71 7.65
C ILE A 237 -15.09 -10.01 6.57
N VAL A 238 -14.71 -10.14 5.30
CA VAL A 238 -15.38 -9.47 4.18
C VAL A 238 -16.79 -10.02 3.93
N SER A 239 -17.10 -11.21 4.47
CA SER A 239 -18.44 -11.82 4.41
C SER A 239 -19.43 -11.20 5.41
N LYS A 240 -18.97 -10.38 6.37
CA LYS A 240 -19.89 -9.64 7.26
C LYS A 240 -20.73 -8.68 6.41
N GLU A 241 -22.04 -8.58 6.71
CA GLU A 241 -22.96 -7.76 5.90
C GLU A 241 -22.46 -6.32 5.72
N GLU A 242 -21.93 -5.70 6.80
CA GLU A 242 -21.41 -4.33 6.74
C GLU A 242 -20.28 -4.14 5.71
N TYR A 243 -19.46 -5.17 5.45
CA TYR A 243 -18.36 -5.11 4.47
C TYR A 243 -18.78 -5.66 3.11
N LYS A 244 -19.55 -6.74 3.09
CA LYS A 244 -20.08 -7.32 1.86
C LYS A 244 -20.90 -6.30 1.05
N ASP A 245 -21.80 -5.59 1.72
CA ASP A 245 -22.61 -4.54 1.08
C ASP A 245 -21.76 -3.34 0.64
N MET A 246 -20.78 -2.94 1.47
CA MET A 246 -19.84 -1.87 1.12
C MET A 246 -18.99 -2.23 -0.09
N LEU A 247 -18.44 -3.45 -0.13
CA LEU A 247 -17.57 -3.95 -1.21
C LEU A 247 -18.38 -4.49 -2.41
N GLN A 248 -19.70 -4.58 -2.31
CA GLN A 248 -20.60 -5.15 -3.33
C GLN A 248 -20.22 -6.58 -3.74
N ILE A 249 -19.74 -7.37 -2.78
CA ILE A 249 -19.32 -8.77 -3.02
C ILE A 249 -20.55 -9.69 -2.92
N LYS A 250 -20.72 -10.58 -3.90
CA LYS A 250 -21.81 -11.53 -3.91
C LYS A 250 -21.51 -12.75 -3.04
N ASP A 251 -22.51 -13.26 -2.35
CA ASP A 251 -22.38 -14.47 -1.52
C ASP A 251 -21.83 -15.67 -2.33
N ALA A 252 -22.21 -15.79 -3.60
CA ALA A 252 -21.71 -16.85 -4.49
C ALA A 252 -20.20 -16.76 -4.73
N ASP A 253 -19.65 -15.54 -4.87
CA ASP A 253 -18.22 -15.32 -5.11
C ASP A 253 -17.42 -15.63 -3.84
N LEU A 254 -17.94 -15.26 -2.66
CA LEU A 254 -17.32 -15.59 -1.36
C LEU A 254 -17.36 -17.11 -1.10
N ALA A 255 -18.48 -17.75 -1.38
CA ALA A 255 -18.61 -19.21 -1.22
C ALA A 255 -17.62 -19.95 -2.14
N LYS A 256 -17.51 -19.50 -3.39
CA LYS A 256 -16.55 -20.06 -4.36
C LYS A 256 -15.11 -19.84 -3.92
N ALA A 257 -14.73 -18.64 -3.51
CA ALA A 257 -13.39 -18.34 -2.99
C ALA A 257 -13.03 -19.23 -1.78
N LYS A 258 -13.99 -19.42 -0.87
CA LYS A 258 -13.82 -20.27 0.30
C LYS A 258 -13.66 -21.76 -0.10
N GLU A 259 -14.43 -22.24 -1.06
CA GLU A 259 -14.34 -23.60 -1.59
C GLU A 259 -12.98 -23.84 -2.24
N GLU A 260 -12.52 -22.95 -3.12
CA GLU A 260 -11.23 -23.03 -3.80
C GLU A 260 -10.05 -23.06 -2.83
N LEU A 261 -10.15 -22.34 -1.70
CA LEU A 261 -9.11 -22.36 -0.66
C LEU A 261 -9.14 -23.61 0.23
N THR A 262 -10.29 -24.26 0.39
CA THR A 262 -10.46 -25.30 1.41
C THR A 262 -10.68 -26.71 0.85
N SER A 263 -11.10 -26.83 -0.41
CA SER A 263 -11.48 -28.12 -1.00
C SER A 263 -11.38 -28.13 -2.52
N GLY A 264 -11.55 -29.32 -3.11
CA GLY A 264 -11.62 -29.50 -4.56
C GLY A 264 -10.26 -29.58 -5.26
N GLU A 265 -10.30 -29.42 -6.59
CA GLU A 265 -9.13 -29.53 -7.46
C GLU A 265 -8.17 -28.33 -7.25
N ALA A 266 -8.72 -27.12 -7.15
CA ALA A 266 -7.95 -25.89 -6.90
C ALA A 266 -7.13 -25.99 -5.61
N ARG A 267 -7.73 -26.51 -4.53
CA ARG A 267 -7.01 -26.77 -3.28
C ARG A 267 -5.88 -27.79 -3.46
N THR A 268 -6.12 -28.84 -4.20
CA THR A 268 -5.11 -29.89 -4.45
C THR A 268 -3.92 -29.34 -5.23
N GLU A 269 -4.19 -28.48 -6.24
CA GLU A 269 -3.15 -27.82 -7.02
C GLU A 269 -2.36 -26.80 -6.16
N LEU A 270 -3.06 -26.05 -5.31
CA LEU A 270 -2.44 -25.13 -4.36
C LEU A 270 -1.51 -25.84 -3.40
N ASP A 271 -1.95 -26.96 -2.80
CA ASP A 271 -1.12 -27.77 -1.89
C ASP A 271 0.12 -28.32 -2.61
N LYS A 272 -0.03 -28.74 -3.85
CA LYS A 272 1.08 -29.20 -4.69
C LYS A 272 2.05 -28.04 -4.98
N GLY A 273 1.53 -26.88 -5.36
CA GLY A 273 2.34 -25.67 -5.59
C GLY A 273 3.12 -25.25 -4.34
N LEU A 274 2.46 -25.26 -3.18
CA LEU A 274 3.11 -24.97 -1.90
C LEU A 274 4.17 -26.03 -1.54
N ALA A 275 3.93 -27.30 -1.83
CA ALA A 275 4.90 -28.36 -1.56
C ALA A 275 6.18 -28.18 -2.38
N ASP A 276 6.06 -27.72 -3.62
CA ASP A 276 7.13 -27.54 -4.57
C ASP A 276 7.70 -26.11 -4.66
N LEU A 277 7.23 -25.20 -3.81
CA LEU A 277 7.54 -23.76 -3.87
C LEU A 277 9.03 -23.46 -3.95
N ASP A 278 9.85 -24.20 -3.20
CA ASP A 278 11.32 -24.05 -3.18
C ASP A 278 11.99 -24.34 -4.54
N LYS A 279 11.28 -25.03 -5.46
CA LYS A 279 11.78 -25.30 -6.81
C LYS A 279 11.53 -24.14 -7.76
N TYR A 280 10.51 -23.35 -7.48
CA TYR A 280 10.01 -22.29 -8.35
C TYR A 280 10.40 -20.90 -7.88
N LEU A 281 10.42 -20.65 -6.55
CA LEU A 281 10.56 -19.32 -5.96
C LEU A 281 11.89 -19.15 -5.24
N THR A 282 12.58 -18.07 -5.55
CA THR A 282 13.75 -17.59 -4.79
C THR A 282 13.49 -16.17 -4.31
N ILE A 283 13.60 -15.93 -3.01
CA ILE A 283 13.55 -14.61 -2.40
C ILE A 283 14.98 -14.12 -2.21
N ASN A 284 15.40 -13.14 -3.01
CA ASN A 284 16.67 -12.47 -2.79
C ASN A 284 16.58 -11.51 -1.60
N GLN A 285 15.51 -10.69 -1.59
CA GLN A 285 15.16 -9.80 -0.50
C GLN A 285 13.65 -9.61 -0.43
N PHE A 286 13.11 -9.60 0.78
CA PHE A 286 11.75 -9.14 1.06
C PHE A 286 11.71 -8.57 2.48
N HIS A 287 11.48 -7.29 2.59
CA HIS A 287 11.17 -6.66 3.85
C HIS A 287 10.18 -5.50 3.69
N TYR A 288 9.43 -5.27 4.74
CA TYR A 288 8.52 -4.16 4.87
C TYR A 288 8.76 -3.48 6.21
N ASN A 289 9.23 -2.25 6.17
CA ASN A 289 9.51 -1.45 7.35
C ASN A 289 8.37 -0.48 7.61
N THR A 290 8.05 -0.29 8.88
CA THR A 290 7.07 0.70 9.35
C THR A 290 7.68 1.55 10.44
N ALA A 291 7.85 2.83 10.18
CA ALA A 291 8.32 3.82 11.14
C ALA A 291 7.13 4.46 11.86
N ILE A 292 7.08 4.30 13.17
CA ILE A 292 6.01 4.77 14.05
C ILE A 292 6.53 5.96 14.84
N ASN A 293 5.83 7.10 14.77
CA ASN A 293 6.21 8.30 15.47
C ASN A 293 5.82 8.27 16.96
N LYS A 294 6.19 9.33 17.70
CA LYS A 294 5.87 9.45 19.13
C LYS A 294 4.37 9.48 19.44
N ASP A 295 3.54 9.88 18.48
CA ASP A 295 2.09 9.97 18.61
C ASP A 295 1.37 8.67 18.23
N GLY A 296 2.14 7.63 17.83
CA GLY A 296 1.65 6.30 17.48
C GLY A 296 1.19 6.15 16.03
N TYR A 297 1.43 7.12 15.15
CA TYR A 297 1.11 7.00 13.73
C TYR A 297 2.24 6.33 12.96
N ALA A 298 1.91 5.45 12.04
CA ALA A 298 2.83 4.99 10.99
C ALA A 298 3.07 6.15 10.01
N VAL A 299 4.21 6.82 10.13
CA VAL A 299 4.53 8.03 9.36
C VAL A 299 5.40 7.76 8.14
N TYR A 300 6.09 6.62 8.11
CA TYR A 300 6.86 6.20 6.96
C TYR A 300 6.85 4.68 6.85
N GLN A 301 6.75 4.22 5.63
CA GLN A 301 6.78 2.80 5.29
C GLN A 301 7.67 2.61 4.08
N ASP A 302 8.44 1.54 4.05
CA ASP A 302 9.17 1.11 2.87
C ASP A 302 9.04 -0.39 2.65
N LEU A 303 8.90 -0.76 1.38
CA LEU A 303 8.88 -2.12 0.89
C LEU A 303 10.08 -2.33 -0.03
N LEU A 304 10.84 -3.38 0.19
CA LEU A 304 11.77 -3.90 -0.79
C LEU A 304 11.41 -5.36 -1.08
N MET A 305 11.21 -5.65 -2.37
CA MET A 305 10.96 -7.00 -2.85
C MET A 305 11.85 -7.28 -4.05
N ASP A 306 12.64 -8.34 -3.97
CA ASP A 306 13.45 -8.90 -5.06
C ASP A 306 13.26 -10.41 -5.06
N VAL A 307 12.56 -10.89 -6.09
CA VAL A 307 12.16 -12.28 -6.20
C VAL A 307 12.44 -12.82 -7.59
N LYS A 308 12.70 -14.12 -7.67
CA LYS A 308 12.82 -14.87 -8.93
C LYS A 308 11.87 -16.05 -8.90
N VAL A 309 11.16 -16.21 -9.99
CA VAL A 309 10.34 -17.39 -10.26
C VAL A 309 10.95 -18.11 -11.45
N ASN A 310 11.17 -19.41 -11.32
CA ASN A 310 11.70 -20.26 -12.38
C ASN A 310 10.80 -21.46 -12.52
N ASP A 311 10.03 -21.53 -13.61
CA ASP A 311 9.20 -22.68 -13.89
C ASP A 311 10.01 -23.72 -14.70
N PRO A 312 10.33 -24.89 -14.12
CA PRO A 312 11.08 -25.92 -14.83
C PRO A 312 10.22 -26.71 -15.83
N GLU A 313 8.89 -26.61 -15.80
CA GLU A 313 7.99 -27.36 -16.66
C GLU A 313 7.90 -26.71 -18.05
N ASP A 314 7.77 -25.39 -18.13
CA ASP A 314 7.70 -24.65 -19.39
C ASP A 314 8.95 -23.79 -19.70
N GLY A 315 9.89 -23.73 -18.74
CA GLY A 315 11.14 -22.97 -18.87
C GLY A 315 10.97 -21.46 -18.67
N THR A 316 9.82 -20.99 -18.23
CA THR A 316 9.56 -19.57 -17.92
C THR A 316 10.38 -19.14 -16.71
N LYS A 317 11.06 -17.99 -16.86
CA LYS A 317 11.77 -17.35 -15.74
C LYS A 317 11.31 -15.91 -15.62
N VAL A 318 10.99 -15.53 -14.40
CA VAL A 318 10.61 -14.16 -14.04
C VAL A 318 11.56 -13.65 -12.96
N ALA A 319 12.20 -12.51 -13.18
CA ALA A 319 12.88 -11.76 -12.14
C ALA A 319 12.12 -10.44 -11.94
N PHE A 320 11.80 -10.13 -10.69
CA PHE A 320 11.04 -8.96 -10.33
C PHE A 320 11.66 -8.31 -9.09
N SER A 321 12.10 -7.05 -9.24
CA SER A 321 12.66 -6.26 -8.16
C SER A 321 11.96 -4.89 -8.10
N VAL A 322 11.36 -4.60 -6.97
CA VAL A 322 10.64 -3.34 -6.72
C VAL A 322 10.99 -2.78 -5.36
N ASN A 323 10.91 -1.47 -5.26
CA ASN A 323 10.84 -0.79 -3.98
C ASN A 323 9.69 0.21 -3.97
N GLY A 324 9.03 0.29 -2.82
CA GLY A 324 7.94 1.21 -2.56
C GLY A 324 8.20 1.99 -1.29
N THR A 325 7.83 3.27 -1.25
CA THR A 325 7.86 4.08 -0.04
C THR A 325 6.56 4.84 0.12
N GLY A 326 6.13 5.02 1.35
CA GLY A 326 4.99 5.85 1.71
C GLY A 326 5.32 6.72 2.91
N GLN A 327 4.99 7.99 2.85
CA GLN A 327 5.17 8.94 3.94
C GLN A 327 3.88 9.69 4.21
N TYR A 328 3.53 9.83 5.48
CA TYR A 328 2.40 10.63 5.95
C TYR A 328 2.91 11.79 6.80
N SER A 329 2.37 12.97 6.58
CA SER A 329 2.72 14.19 7.30
C SER A 329 1.49 15.05 7.51
N LYS A 330 1.59 16.08 8.37
CA LYS A 330 0.50 17.01 8.71
C LYS A 330 -0.79 16.29 9.13
N ILE A 331 -0.65 15.19 9.88
CA ILE A 331 -1.75 14.36 10.33
C ILE A 331 -2.65 15.18 11.26
N ASN A 332 -3.96 15.23 10.95
CA ASN A 332 -4.97 15.99 11.68
C ASN A 332 -4.72 17.52 11.73
N GLU A 333 -3.87 18.03 10.84
CA GLU A 333 -3.70 19.47 10.64
C GLU A 333 -4.67 19.97 9.56
N LYS A 334 -4.86 21.29 9.48
CA LYS A 334 -5.70 21.89 8.44
C LYS A 334 -5.10 21.59 7.05
N PRO A 335 -5.79 20.88 6.17
CA PRO A 335 -5.27 20.53 4.86
C PRO A 335 -5.15 21.76 3.96
N VAL A 336 -4.17 21.73 3.05
CA VAL A 336 -3.97 22.79 2.04
C VAL A 336 -4.08 22.16 0.67
N PHE A 337 -5.25 22.31 0.06
CA PHE A 337 -5.51 21.87 -1.30
C PHE A 337 -4.89 22.86 -2.31
N LYS A 338 -4.22 22.32 -3.33
CA LYS A 338 -3.53 23.11 -4.36
C LYS A 338 -4.34 23.24 -5.64
N ILE A 339 -5.14 22.22 -5.95
CA ILE A 339 -5.96 22.13 -7.16
C ILE A 339 -7.33 22.74 -6.87
N GLY A 340 -7.95 22.36 -5.73
CA GLY A 340 -9.35 22.65 -5.45
C GLY A 340 -10.28 21.82 -6.33
N ILE A 341 -11.59 21.94 -6.12
CA ILE A 341 -12.58 21.25 -6.96
C ILE A 341 -12.64 21.96 -8.32
N PRO A 342 -12.30 21.27 -9.44
CA PRO A 342 -12.32 21.87 -10.77
C PRO A 342 -13.73 22.36 -11.17
N GLN A 343 -13.80 23.48 -11.91
CA GLN A 343 -15.08 24.08 -12.28
C GLN A 343 -14.99 24.80 -13.65
N GLY A 344 -16.15 25.07 -14.24
CA GLY A 344 -16.29 25.92 -15.44
C GLY A 344 -15.61 25.30 -16.66
N ASP A 345 -14.89 26.15 -17.41
CA ASP A 345 -14.28 25.76 -18.70
C ASP A 345 -13.12 24.77 -18.57
N ASP A 346 -12.62 24.57 -17.34
CA ASP A 346 -11.57 23.59 -17.07
C ASP A 346 -12.09 22.15 -16.95
N VAL A 347 -13.42 21.95 -17.00
CA VAL A 347 -14.07 20.65 -16.82
C VAL A 347 -14.81 20.23 -18.08
N ILE A 348 -14.71 18.95 -18.43
CA ILE A 348 -15.51 18.29 -19.46
C ILE A 348 -16.18 17.04 -18.87
N THR A 349 -17.36 16.69 -19.41
CA THR A 349 -18.05 15.45 -19.03
C THR A 349 -17.50 14.23 -19.77
N MET A 350 -17.85 13.03 -19.30
CA MET A 350 -17.53 11.78 -20.01
C MET A 350 -18.14 11.74 -21.41
N ASP A 351 -19.36 12.28 -21.60
CA ASP A 351 -20.02 12.35 -22.90
C ASP A 351 -19.24 13.24 -23.88
N GLN A 352 -18.83 14.44 -23.44
CA GLN A 352 -17.99 15.34 -24.23
C GLN A 352 -16.65 14.70 -24.59
N LEU A 353 -16.05 13.97 -23.64
CA LEU A 353 -14.84 13.21 -23.92
C LEU A 353 -15.07 12.15 -25.01
N GLY A 354 -16.21 11.42 -24.93
CA GLY A 354 -16.61 10.42 -25.92
C GLY A 354 -16.82 11.02 -27.32
N GLU A 355 -17.45 12.21 -27.41
CA GLU A 355 -17.65 12.92 -28.68
C GLU A 355 -16.32 13.31 -29.34
N GLU A 356 -15.37 13.85 -28.56
CA GLU A 356 -14.05 14.27 -29.06
C GLU A 356 -13.20 13.07 -29.55
N PHE A 357 -13.26 11.93 -28.86
CA PHE A 357 -12.56 10.72 -29.29
C PHE A 357 -13.34 9.89 -30.32
N GLY A 358 -14.69 9.91 -30.29
CA GLY A 358 -15.53 9.21 -31.26
C GLY A 358 -15.39 9.78 -32.68
N GLY A 359 -15.05 11.05 -32.79
CA GLY A 359 -14.70 11.70 -34.07
C GLY A 359 -13.37 11.24 -34.69
N MET A 360 -12.49 10.60 -33.92
CA MET A 360 -11.19 10.07 -34.41
C MET A 360 -11.26 8.64 -34.96
N GLY A 361 -12.39 7.95 -34.80
CA GLY A 361 -12.55 6.54 -35.19
C GLY A 361 -13.01 6.29 -36.64
N THR A 362 -12.96 7.30 -37.51
CA THR A 362 -13.35 7.20 -38.93
C THR A 362 -12.24 7.66 -39.88
N TYR A 363 -11.05 7.10 -39.71
CA TYR A 363 -10.03 7.21 -40.77
C TYR A 363 -9.44 5.83 -41.08
#